data_c9005a13b501b8da8a837c534416c75e
#
_entry.id   c9005a13b501b8da8a837c534416c75e
#
_cell.length_a   1.000
_cell.length_b   1.000
_cell.length_c   1.000
_cell.angle_alpha   90.00
_cell.angle_beta   90.00
_cell.angle_gamma   90.00
#
_symmetry.space_group_name_H-M   'P 1'
#
loop_
_entity.id
_entity.type
_entity.pdbx_description
1 polymer ?
#
loop_
_entity_poly.entity_id
_entity_poly.type
_entity_poly.pdbx_seq_one_letter_code
_entity_poly.pdbx_strand_id
1 'polypeptide(L)'
;MRLFYALVPSESEKQNILRWQENLENASESGRFSPTENLHMTLQFLGEIPPERVEALKEILTATAGNYRPFSITLDAYGWFPGKGHERLWYLTGNGPEATAIFYELGEALTENGFSVEGRAFIPHITLARRCRLKNRRIPEEAEPVSVQVQRLWLMESRQIRGSTVYVPIFH
;
A
#
# COMPACT_ATOMS: atom_id res chain seq x y z
N MET A 1 -4.89 -18.61 -0.18
CA MET A 1 -5.18 -17.25 -0.72
C MET A 1 -4.17 -16.29 -0.13
N ARG A 2 -3.49 -15.55 -0.98
CA ARG A 2 -2.52 -14.55 -0.51
C ARG A 2 -3.21 -13.22 -0.23
N LEU A 3 -3.38 -12.88 1.05
CA LEU A 3 -4.23 -11.79 1.50
C LEU A 3 -3.44 -10.65 2.15
N PHE A 4 -4.03 -9.47 2.16
CA PHE A 4 -3.53 -8.28 2.85
C PHE A 4 -4.66 -7.28 3.14
N TYR A 5 -4.50 -6.48 4.18
CA TYR A 5 -5.36 -5.32 4.43
C TYR A 5 -4.77 -4.08 3.78
N ALA A 6 -5.63 -3.23 3.21
CA ALA A 6 -5.21 -2.05 2.47
C ALA A 6 -6.19 -0.88 2.56
N LEU A 7 -5.64 0.31 2.28
CA LEU A 7 -6.37 1.50 1.87
C LEU A 7 -6.25 1.64 0.36
N VAL A 8 -7.36 1.90 -0.31
CA VAL A 8 -7.40 2.02 -1.78
C VAL A 8 -7.84 3.43 -2.15
N PRO A 9 -6.98 4.20 -2.83
CA PRO A 9 -7.36 5.53 -3.34
C PRO A 9 -8.49 5.45 -4.36
N SER A 10 -9.29 6.51 -4.46
CA SER A 10 -10.25 6.68 -5.54
C SER A 10 -9.57 6.82 -6.91
N GLU A 11 -10.31 6.67 -8.00
CA GLU A 11 -9.76 6.83 -9.36
C GLU A 11 -9.18 8.23 -9.59
N SER A 12 -9.82 9.28 -9.09
CA SER A 12 -9.29 10.64 -9.20
C SER A 12 -8.02 10.85 -8.37
N GLU A 13 -7.95 10.26 -7.19
CA GLU A 13 -6.75 10.28 -6.34
C GLU A 13 -5.60 9.51 -7.00
N LYS A 14 -5.88 8.37 -7.62
CA LYS A 14 -4.89 7.62 -8.39
C LYS A 14 -4.30 8.45 -9.53
N GLN A 15 -5.10 9.26 -10.23
CA GLN A 15 -4.60 10.18 -11.26
C GLN A 15 -3.61 11.21 -10.70
N ASN A 16 -3.82 11.69 -9.49
CA ASN A 16 -2.88 12.58 -8.82
C ASN A 16 -1.59 11.85 -8.41
N ILE A 17 -1.69 10.60 -7.96
CA ILE A 17 -0.53 9.76 -7.66
C ILE A 17 0.30 9.47 -8.92
N LEU A 18 -0.35 9.27 -10.07
CA LEU A 18 0.32 9.02 -11.34
C LEU A 18 1.27 10.15 -11.76
N ARG A 19 1.03 11.39 -11.37
CA ARG A 19 1.95 12.52 -11.65
C ARG A 19 3.30 12.31 -10.97
N TRP A 20 3.29 11.82 -9.74
CA TRP A 20 4.51 11.43 -9.03
C TRP A 20 5.21 10.26 -9.71
N GLN A 21 4.44 9.27 -10.13
CA GLN A 21 4.97 8.09 -10.83
C GLN A 21 5.58 8.47 -12.19
N GLU A 22 4.95 9.33 -12.97
CA GLU A 22 5.47 9.82 -14.25
C GLU A 22 6.79 10.58 -14.07
N ASN A 23 6.89 11.46 -13.07
CA ASN A 23 8.13 12.16 -12.76
C ASN A 23 9.25 11.18 -12.36
N LEU A 24 8.92 10.15 -11.61
CA LEU A 24 9.85 9.07 -11.27
C LEU A 24 10.28 8.30 -12.52
N GLU A 25 9.36 7.94 -13.39
CA GLU A 25 9.64 7.22 -14.63
C GLU A 25 10.55 8.02 -15.55
N ASN A 26 10.29 9.32 -15.71
CA ASN A 26 11.12 10.23 -16.49
C ASN A 26 12.56 10.37 -15.93
N ALA A 27 12.72 10.21 -14.62
CA ALA A 27 14.02 10.25 -13.95
C ALA A 27 14.72 8.89 -13.92
N SER A 28 14.08 7.82 -14.40
CA SER A 28 14.55 6.44 -14.27
C SER A 28 15.09 5.91 -15.61
N GLU A 29 16.15 5.10 -15.54
CA GLU A 29 16.65 4.34 -16.69
C GLU A 29 15.95 2.96 -16.80
N SER A 30 15.43 2.42 -15.68
CA SER A 30 14.69 1.17 -15.63
C SER A 30 13.84 1.07 -14.38
N GLY A 31 12.82 0.21 -14.41
CA GLY A 31 11.96 -0.05 -13.25
C GLY A 31 10.71 -0.81 -13.64
N ARG A 32 10.05 -1.37 -12.64
CA ARG A 32 8.72 -1.96 -12.75
C ARG A 32 7.72 -1.04 -12.07
N PHE A 33 7.02 -0.25 -12.87
CA PHE A 33 6.05 0.73 -12.37
C PHE A 33 4.73 0.06 -12.03
N SER A 34 4.15 0.41 -10.88
CA SER A 34 2.89 -0.15 -10.43
C SER A 34 1.77 0.22 -11.42
N PRO A 35 0.99 -0.75 -11.92
CA PRO A 35 -0.22 -0.44 -12.69
C PRO A 35 -1.18 0.41 -11.86
N THR A 36 -1.92 1.31 -12.50
CA THR A 36 -2.84 2.24 -11.85
C THR A 36 -3.86 1.51 -10.96
N GLU A 37 -4.42 0.42 -11.46
CA GLU A 37 -5.38 -0.43 -10.73
C GLU A 37 -4.81 -1.05 -9.46
N ASN A 38 -3.48 -1.21 -9.38
CA ASN A 38 -2.79 -1.80 -8.25
C ASN A 38 -2.32 -0.78 -7.20
N LEU A 39 -2.51 0.52 -7.42
CA LEU A 39 -2.10 1.54 -6.45
C LEU A 39 -2.92 1.43 -5.16
N HIS A 40 -2.24 1.17 -4.06
CA HIS A 40 -2.83 1.00 -2.73
C HIS A 40 -1.79 1.26 -1.64
N MET A 41 -2.28 1.48 -0.43
CA MET A 41 -1.44 1.50 0.78
C MET A 41 -1.70 0.23 1.57
N THR A 42 -0.71 -0.65 1.67
CA THR A 42 -0.83 -1.85 2.49
C THR A 42 -0.81 -1.48 3.98
N LEU A 43 -1.76 -2.00 4.74
CA LEU A 43 -1.79 -1.90 6.20
C LEU A 43 -1.13 -3.12 6.85
N GLN A 44 -1.55 -4.34 6.50
CA GLN A 44 -0.99 -5.57 7.03
C GLN A 44 -0.92 -6.65 5.96
N PHE A 45 0.24 -7.23 5.76
CA PHE A 45 0.39 -8.45 4.97
C PHE A 45 0.00 -9.66 5.82
N LEU A 46 -0.88 -10.50 5.28
CA LEU A 46 -1.38 -11.68 5.96
C LEU A 46 -0.74 -12.97 5.44
N GLY A 47 -0.14 -12.91 4.24
CA GLY A 47 0.46 -14.07 3.59
C GLY A 47 -0.58 -15.06 3.06
N GLU A 48 -0.21 -16.33 3.00
CA GLU A 48 -1.10 -17.40 2.55
C GLU A 48 -2.10 -17.76 3.67
N ILE A 49 -3.38 -17.55 3.40
CA ILE A 49 -4.49 -17.79 4.32
C ILE A 49 -5.37 -18.91 3.79
N PRO A 50 -5.64 -19.96 4.58
CA PRO A 50 -6.59 -20.98 4.19
C PRO A 50 -8.03 -20.45 4.18
N PRO A 51 -8.89 -20.90 3.26
CA PRO A 51 -10.24 -20.36 3.07
C PRO A 51 -11.10 -20.32 4.34
N GLU A 52 -10.96 -21.31 5.21
CA GLU A 52 -11.69 -21.41 6.48
C GLU A 52 -11.36 -20.32 7.51
N ARG A 53 -10.24 -19.60 7.32
CA ARG A 53 -9.83 -18.51 8.20
C ARG A 53 -10.19 -17.11 7.68
N VAL A 54 -10.75 -17.02 6.47
CA VAL A 54 -11.07 -15.73 5.84
C VAL A 54 -12.15 -14.96 6.59
N GLU A 55 -13.14 -15.68 7.15
CA GLU A 55 -14.24 -15.03 7.90
C GLU A 55 -13.71 -14.31 9.15
N ALA A 56 -12.78 -14.91 9.88
CA ALA A 56 -12.14 -14.25 11.03
C ALA A 56 -11.43 -12.95 10.63
N LEU A 57 -10.82 -12.90 9.44
CA LEU A 57 -10.18 -11.67 8.94
C LEU A 57 -11.20 -10.58 8.60
N LYS A 58 -12.37 -10.94 8.08
CA LYS A 58 -13.46 -9.98 7.84
C LYS A 58 -14.01 -9.40 9.15
N GLU A 59 -14.15 -10.23 10.17
CA GLU A 59 -14.59 -9.80 11.51
C GLU A 59 -13.60 -8.83 12.14
N ILE A 60 -12.30 -9.13 12.08
CA ILE A 60 -11.23 -8.23 12.54
C ILE A 60 -11.29 -6.89 11.82
N LEU A 61 -11.42 -6.92 10.48
CA LEU A 61 -11.49 -5.71 9.67
C LEU A 61 -12.70 -4.85 10.04
N THR A 62 -13.87 -5.48 10.19
CA THR A 62 -15.12 -4.80 10.56
C THR A 62 -15.03 -4.16 11.93
N ALA A 63 -14.50 -4.87 12.92
CA ALA A 63 -14.32 -4.35 14.28
C ALA A 63 -13.36 -3.16 14.30
N THR A 64 -12.22 -3.27 13.63
CA THR A 64 -11.25 -2.17 13.53
C THR A 64 -11.85 -0.97 12.80
N ALA A 65 -12.50 -1.18 11.66
CA ALA A 65 -13.10 -0.09 10.89
C ALA A 65 -14.16 0.67 11.68
N GLY A 66 -14.90 0.00 12.55
CA GLY A 66 -15.91 0.60 13.43
C GLY A 66 -15.35 1.60 14.46
N ASN A 67 -14.07 1.56 14.75
CA ASN A 67 -13.40 2.45 15.70
C ASN A 67 -12.96 3.78 15.07
N TYR A 68 -13.04 3.91 13.75
CA TYR A 68 -12.54 5.09 13.03
C TYR A 68 -13.65 5.77 12.22
N ARG A 69 -13.61 7.10 12.22
CA ARG A 69 -14.39 7.91 11.28
C ARG A 69 -13.59 8.09 9.99
N PRO A 70 -14.24 8.44 8.87
CA PRO A 70 -13.53 8.84 7.67
C PRO A 70 -12.46 9.88 7.95
N PHE A 71 -11.28 9.72 7.37
CA PHE A 71 -10.13 10.60 7.54
C PHE A 71 -9.38 10.78 6.22
N SER A 72 -8.42 11.69 6.18
CA SER A 72 -7.57 11.89 5.02
C SER A 72 -6.09 11.70 5.37
N ILE A 73 -5.33 11.27 4.36
CA ILE A 73 -3.88 11.16 4.43
C ILE A 73 -3.30 12.06 3.36
N THR A 74 -2.34 12.92 3.71
CA THR A 74 -1.60 13.73 2.74
C THR A 74 -0.30 13.03 2.40
N LEU A 75 -0.10 12.73 1.11
CA LEU A 75 1.13 12.15 0.56
C LEU A 75 1.86 13.23 -0.23
N ASP A 76 3.08 13.58 0.17
CA ASP A 76 3.80 14.75 -0.31
C ASP A 76 5.31 14.56 -0.47
N ALA A 77 5.80 13.33 -0.36
CA ALA A 77 7.22 13.05 -0.47
C ALA A 77 7.50 11.68 -1.10
N TYR A 78 8.61 11.59 -1.84
CA TYR A 78 9.19 10.31 -2.21
C TYR A 78 9.90 9.66 -1.02
N GLY A 79 9.81 8.35 -0.93
CA GLY A 79 10.65 7.52 -0.12
C GLY A 79 11.12 6.31 -0.92
N TRP A 80 12.07 5.57 -0.37
CA TRP A 80 12.57 4.37 -1.03
C TRP A 80 13.10 3.35 -0.03
N PHE A 81 13.00 2.08 -0.43
CA PHE A 81 13.66 0.98 0.25
C PHE A 81 14.80 0.45 -0.62
N PRO A 82 15.93 0.05 0.00
CA PRO A 82 17.05 -0.48 -0.75
C PRO A 82 16.69 -1.82 -1.42
N GLY A 83 17.29 -2.06 -2.59
CA GLY A 83 17.24 -3.31 -3.33
C GLY A 83 18.64 -3.79 -3.66
N LYS A 84 18.77 -4.61 -4.70
CA LYS A 84 20.07 -5.12 -5.16
C LYS A 84 20.84 -4.04 -5.92
N GLY A 85 22.08 -3.77 -5.51
CA GLY A 85 22.93 -2.79 -6.15
C GLY A 85 22.33 -1.39 -6.06
N HIS A 86 22.07 -0.76 -7.21
CA HIS A 86 21.44 0.56 -7.31
C HIS A 86 19.92 0.51 -7.52
N GLU A 87 19.33 -0.66 -7.52
CA GLU A 87 17.87 -0.82 -7.61
C GLU A 87 17.21 -0.45 -6.28
N ARG A 88 16.05 0.22 -6.36
CA ARG A 88 15.27 0.61 -5.19
C ARG A 88 13.78 0.38 -5.44
N LEU A 89 13.05 0.16 -4.36
CA LEU A 89 11.60 0.28 -4.36
C LEU A 89 11.27 1.72 -4.00
N TRP A 90 10.63 2.45 -4.92
CA TRP A 90 10.21 3.83 -4.72
C TRP A 90 8.73 3.90 -4.35
N TYR A 91 8.42 4.76 -3.41
CA TYR A 91 7.05 4.97 -2.95
C TYR A 91 6.75 6.45 -2.71
N LEU A 92 5.46 6.76 -2.69
CA LEU A 92 4.91 8.04 -2.24
C LEU A 92 4.51 7.90 -0.79
N THR A 93 4.91 8.84 0.06
CA THR A 93 4.67 8.82 1.49
C THR A 93 4.24 10.19 2.02
N GLY A 94 3.81 10.24 3.25
CA GLY A 94 3.40 11.44 3.95
C GLY A 94 3.00 11.15 5.39
N ASN A 95 2.20 12.04 5.96
CA ASN A 95 1.73 11.94 7.33
C ASN A 95 0.37 11.24 7.40
N GLY A 96 0.30 10.13 8.12
CA GLY A 96 -0.92 9.34 8.27
C GLY A 96 -1.06 8.75 9.68
N PRO A 97 -1.29 9.60 10.73
CA PRO A 97 -1.38 9.11 12.10
C PRO A 97 -2.52 8.12 12.31
N GLU A 98 -3.68 8.30 11.65
CA GLU A 98 -4.80 7.36 11.74
C GLU A 98 -4.46 6.03 11.06
N ALA A 99 -3.81 6.05 9.90
CA ALA A 99 -3.36 4.84 9.23
C ALA A 99 -2.35 4.07 10.09
N THR A 100 -1.45 4.78 10.76
CA THR A 100 -0.49 4.21 11.71
C THR A 100 -1.20 3.55 12.90
N ALA A 101 -2.19 4.22 13.47
CA ALA A 101 -2.99 3.65 14.57
C ALA A 101 -3.76 2.40 14.13
N ILE A 102 -4.37 2.41 12.96
CA ILE A 102 -5.06 1.26 12.37
C ILE A 102 -4.10 0.09 12.13
N PHE A 103 -2.89 0.37 11.65
CA PHE A 103 -1.87 -0.67 11.46
C PHE A 103 -1.58 -1.42 12.76
N TYR A 104 -1.37 -0.71 13.85
CA TYR A 104 -1.08 -1.32 15.15
C TYR A 104 -2.29 -2.06 15.72
N GLU A 105 -3.49 -1.48 15.62
CA GLU A 105 -4.73 -2.13 16.08
C GLU A 105 -5.02 -3.43 15.32
N LEU A 106 -4.88 -3.42 14.00
CA LEU A 106 -4.98 -4.63 13.19
C LEU A 106 -3.94 -5.67 13.59
N GLY A 107 -2.69 -5.25 13.84
CA GLY A 107 -1.62 -6.13 14.27
C GLY A 107 -1.91 -6.83 15.60
N GLU A 108 -2.43 -6.10 16.58
CA GLU A 108 -2.85 -6.66 17.87
C GLU A 108 -4.00 -7.67 17.69
N ALA A 109 -5.06 -7.27 16.99
CA ALA A 109 -6.21 -8.14 16.74
C ALA A 109 -5.84 -9.42 15.96
N LEU A 110 -4.95 -9.30 14.97
CA LEU A 110 -4.43 -10.45 14.23
C LEU A 110 -3.67 -11.41 15.16
N THR A 111 -2.78 -10.88 15.98
CA THR A 111 -1.98 -11.66 16.94
C THR A 111 -2.87 -12.39 17.94
N GLU A 112 -3.86 -11.71 18.52
CA GLU A 112 -4.84 -12.29 19.44
C GLU A 112 -5.66 -13.43 18.81
N ASN A 113 -5.88 -13.37 17.50
CA ASN A 113 -6.58 -14.41 16.74
C ASN A 113 -5.65 -15.45 16.10
N GLY A 114 -4.38 -15.48 16.50
CA GLY A 114 -3.40 -16.49 16.07
C GLY A 114 -2.94 -16.35 14.61
N PHE A 115 -2.94 -15.13 14.07
CA PHE A 115 -2.31 -14.81 12.80
C PHE A 115 -0.91 -14.27 13.02
N SER A 116 -0.01 -14.55 12.08
CA SER A 116 1.33 -13.95 12.08
C SER A 116 1.27 -12.54 11.53
N VAL A 117 2.00 -11.62 12.13
CA VAL A 117 2.16 -10.24 11.68
C VAL A 117 3.64 -9.92 11.46
N GLU A 118 3.91 -8.99 10.54
CA GLU A 118 5.27 -8.50 10.33
C GLU A 118 5.66 -7.54 11.47
N GLY A 119 6.81 -7.78 12.10
CA GLY A 119 7.32 -6.97 13.21
C GLY A 119 8.03 -5.67 12.78
N ARG A 120 7.66 -5.09 11.65
CA ARG A 120 8.27 -3.85 11.14
C ARG A 120 7.50 -2.61 11.58
N ALA A 121 8.22 -1.48 11.75
CA ALA A 121 7.57 -0.19 11.91
C ALA A 121 6.77 0.16 10.65
N PHE A 122 5.59 0.76 10.84
CA PHE A 122 4.73 1.16 9.74
C PHE A 122 5.19 2.49 9.14
N ILE A 123 5.31 2.52 7.82
CA ILE A 123 5.51 3.74 7.04
C ILE A 123 4.32 3.86 6.09
N PRO A 124 3.45 4.89 6.25
CA PRO A 124 2.36 5.13 5.29
C PRO A 124 2.94 5.34 3.90
N HIS A 125 2.67 4.43 2.96
CA HIS A 125 3.23 4.54 1.61
C HIS A 125 2.40 3.84 0.54
N ILE A 126 2.49 4.37 -0.67
CA ILE A 126 1.98 3.75 -1.90
C ILE A 126 3.16 3.47 -2.82
N THR A 127 3.38 2.20 -3.14
CA THR A 127 4.49 1.80 -4.02
C THR A 127 4.26 2.30 -5.43
N LEU A 128 5.22 3.06 -5.95
CA LEU A 128 5.21 3.59 -7.32
C LEU A 128 5.98 2.69 -8.30
N ALA A 129 7.13 2.17 -7.88
CA ALA A 129 7.97 1.32 -8.72
C ALA A 129 8.84 0.39 -7.89
N ARG A 130 9.11 -0.80 -8.45
CA ARG A 130 10.05 -1.79 -7.90
C ARG A 130 11.23 -1.94 -8.82
N ARG A 131 12.38 -2.35 -8.29
CA ARG A 131 13.61 -2.55 -9.05
C ARG A 131 13.96 -1.35 -9.94
N CYS A 132 13.73 -0.16 -9.41
CA CYS A 132 13.86 1.08 -10.13
C CYS A 132 15.28 1.65 -9.97
N ARG A 133 15.89 2.03 -11.09
CA ARG A 133 17.21 2.68 -11.17
C ARG A 133 17.06 4.08 -11.74
N LEU A 134 17.54 5.07 -11.02
CA LEU A 134 17.53 6.46 -11.50
C LEU A 134 18.67 6.72 -12.50
N LYS A 135 18.39 7.57 -13.48
CA LYS A 135 19.43 8.17 -14.33
C LYS A 135 20.30 9.10 -13.48
N ASN A 136 21.62 8.91 -13.56
CA ASN A 136 22.58 9.79 -12.89
C ASN A 136 22.31 10.02 -11.38
N ARG A 137 21.59 9.10 -10.72
CA ARG A 137 21.20 9.21 -9.30
C ARG A 137 20.45 10.50 -8.94
N ARG A 138 19.84 11.15 -9.91
CA ARG A 138 19.09 12.38 -9.71
C ARG A 138 17.73 12.08 -9.09
N ILE A 139 17.43 12.76 -7.99
CA ILE A 139 16.11 12.65 -7.34
C ILE A 139 15.02 13.13 -8.31
N PRO A 140 13.91 12.38 -8.44
CA PRO A 140 12.82 12.78 -9.33
C PRO A 140 12.15 14.07 -8.85
N GLU A 141 11.56 14.80 -9.79
CA GLU A 141 10.83 16.03 -9.51
C GLU A 141 9.55 15.70 -8.72
N GLU A 142 9.28 16.50 -7.69
CA GLU A 142 8.06 16.38 -6.90
C GLU A 142 6.85 16.91 -7.70
N ALA A 143 5.66 16.40 -7.37
CA ALA A 143 4.40 16.89 -7.88
C ALA A 143 3.57 17.53 -6.74
N GLU A 144 2.33 17.92 -7.03
CA GLU A 144 1.42 18.44 -6.01
C GLU A 144 1.12 17.37 -4.94
N PRO A 145 1.01 17.75 -3.66
CA PRO A 145 0.58 16.83 -2.61
C PRO A 145 -0.75 16.14 -2.96
N VAL A 146 -0.85 14.86 -2.61
CA VAL A 146 -2.05 14.05 -2.85
C VAL A 146 -2.79 13.85 -1.53
N SER A 147 -4.06 14.26 -1.49
CA SER A 147 -4.95 13.97 -0.38
C SER A 147 -5.75 12.71 -0.68
N VAL A 148 -5.53 11.65 0.07
CA VAL A 148 -6.26 10.38 -0.04
C VAL A 148 -7.36 10.36 1.01
N GLN A 149 -8.62 10.29 0.57
CA GLN A 149 -9.78 10.18 1.46
C GLN A 149 -10.03 8.73 1.82
N VAL A 150 -9.96 8.41 3.11
CA VAL A 150 -10.15 7.04 3.61
C VAL A 150 -11.55 6.91 4.22
N GLN A 151 -12.41 6.15 3.55
CA GLN A 151 -13.77 5.86 4.00
C GLN A 151 -13.95 4.39 4.40
N ARG A 152 -13.05 3.50 3.97
CA ARG A 152 -13.13 2.05 4.19
C ARG A 152 -11.75 1.43 4.26
N LEU A 153 -11.71 0.33 4.99
CA LEU A 153 -10.59 -0.60 4.99
C LEU A 153 -10.94 -1.78 4.08
N TRP A 154 -9.94 -2.28 3.35
CA TRP A 154 -10.15 -3.35 2.38
C TRP A 154 -9.39 -4.61 2.76
N LEU A 155 -10.04 -5.77 2.61
CA LEU A 155 -9.36 -7.07 2.54
C LEU A 155 -9.17 -7.40 1.07
N MET A 156 -7.92 -7.55 0.65
CA MET A 156 -7.51 -7.74 -0.74
C MET A 156 -6.83 -9.09 -0.92
N GLU A 157 -7.00 -9.67 -2.10
CA GLU A 157 -6.26 -10.85 -2.53
C GLU A 157 -5.25 -10.49 -3.64
N SER A 158 -4.02 -10.97 -3.49
CA SER A 158 -3.00 -10.90 -4.52
C SER A 158 -3.07 -12.16 -5.39
N ARG A 159 -3.42 -12.00 -6.67
CA ARG A 159 -3.50 -13.08 -7.66
C ARG A 159 -2.44 -12.90 -8.73
N GLN A 160 -1.94 -14.03 -9.23
CA GLN A 160 -1.12 -14.05 -10.43
C GLN A 160 -2.01 -14.43 -11.63
N ILE A 161 -2.19 -13.49 -12.55
CA ILE A 161 -3.00 -13.69 -13.75
C ILE A 161 -2.12 -13.41 -14.97
N ARG A 162 -1.87 -14.44 -15.78
CA ARG A 162 -1.04 -14.35 -16.98
C ARG A 162 0.34 -13.69 -16.76
N GLY A 163 0.96 -14.01 -15.61
CA GLY A 163 2.28 -13.48 -15.24
C GLY A 163 2.29 -12.08 -14.61
N SER A 164 1.12 -11.45 -14.47
CA SER A 164 0.97 -10.16 -13.80
C SER A 164 0.28 -10.31 -12.45
N THR A 165 0.72 -9.50 -11.48
CA THR A 165 0.06 -9.42 -10.17
C THR A 165 -1.16 -8.51 -10.28
N VAL A 166 -2.32 -9.04 -9.87
CA VAL A 166 -3.59 -8.32 -9.80
C VAL A 166 -4.10 -8.37 -8.37
N TYR A 167 -4.55 -7.25 -7.85
CA TYR A 167 -5.15 -7.17 -6.53
C TYR A 167 -6.67 -7.11 -6.65
N VAL A 168 -7.33 -8.05 -5.98
CA VAL A 168 -8.78 -8.21 -6.07
C VAL A 168 -9.41 -7.94 -4.70
N PRO A 169 -10.36 -7.01 -4.58
CA PRO A 169 -11.07 -6.79 -3.32
C PRO A 169 -11.94 -8.00 -2.99
N ILE A 170 -11.83 -8.46 -1.75
CA ILE A 170 -12.65 -9.56 -1.21
C ILE A 170 -13.75 -9.02 -0.30
N PHE A 171 -13.41 -7.99 0.52
CA PHE A 171 -14.31 -7.47 1.55
C PHE A 171 -13.90 -6.06 1.97
N HIS A 172 -14.90 -5.26 2.46
CA HIS A 172 -14.71 -3.92 3.04
C HIS A 172 -15.83 -3.57 4.02
#